data_6b19d515b8e9a1f1834be9e0b1fe51d6
#
_entry.id   6b19d515b8e9a1f1834be9e0b1fe51d6
#
_cell.length_a   1.000
_cell.length_b   1.000
_cell.length_c   1.000
_cell.angle_alpha   90.00
_cell.angle_beta   90.00
_cell.angle_gamma   90.00
#
_symmetry.space_group_name_H-M   'P 1'
#
loop_
_entity.id
_entity.type
_entity.pdbx_description
1 polymer ?
#
loop_
_entity_poly.entity_id
_entity_poly.type
_entity_poly.pdbx_seq_one_letter_code
_entity_poly.pdbx_strand_id
1 'polypeptide(L)'
;MRKVCIVIGSRANYSSIKSAMRAIDGHPDLQLQVVASASALLDRYGQVVKLIEADGFKPAAKVYMLVEGETPATMAKSTGLGLMELPTIFEQLEPDIVLTVGDRFETMATTLAAAYMNIPLAHTMGGEVSGTIDESIRHAVTKFAHIHFPACSDARDRIVKLGERPEDVHLVGCPRIDLVAEVLEKDKNGIGSNLFEEGVGGVFDLDKPFILLSQHSVTTEYGEGERQINETLNAVHRLGIPAIALWPNADAGSEDIARGMRKFREHSDDSKIHFFKNLPTDVYIRLMRRTACLVGNSSSAIREGAFIGTPSVNIGSRQDMRQRGHNIIDVDHNTAAIEDAVSHQIKHGRYETEPIYGDGHAGERIADTLSRCSWRLQKQITY
;
A
#
# COMPACT_ATOMS: atom_id res chain seq x y z
N MET A 1 2.46 29.14 -9.83
CA MET A 1 2.64 27.82 -9.18
C MET A 1 1.47 26.95 -9.59
N ARG A 2 1.74 25.74 -10.08
CA ARG A 2 0.70 24.78 -10.46
C ARG A 2 0.14 24.10 -9.21
N LYS A 3 -1.19 24.11 -9.06
CA LYS A 3 -1.89 23.49 -7.92
C LYS A 3 -2.03 21.98 -8.17
N VAL A 4 -1.40 21.16 -7.32
CA VAL A 4 -1.48 19.69 -7.38
C VAL A 4 -2.31 19.21 -6.19
N CYS A 5 -3.49 18.67 -6.47
CA CYS A 5 -4.37 18.13 -5.43
C CYS A 5 -4.17 16.61 -5.28
N ILE A 6 -4.01 16.15 -4.04
CA ILE A 6 -3.86 14.73 -3.70
C ILE A 6 -4.93 14.37 -2.69
N VAL A 7 -5.75 13.34 -3.02
CA VAL A 7 -6.78 12.80 -2.12
C VAL A 7 -6.24 11.56 -1.43
N ILE A 8 -6.16 11.59 -0.11
CA ILE A 8 -5.62 10.51 0.74
C ILE A 8 -6.79 9.79 1.43
N GLY A 9 -7.09 8.57 1.00
CA GLY A 9 -8.19 7.76 1.52
C GLY A 9 -7.79 6.77 2.61
N SER A 10 -6.50 6.47 2.74
CA SER A 10 -6.04 5.43 3.66
C SER A 10 -4.57 5.60 4.05
N ARG A 11 -4.11 4.82 5.03
CA ARG A 11 -2.71 4.75 5.41
C ARG A 11 -1.83 4.22 4.27
N ALA A 12 -2.33 3.22 3.54
CA ALA A 12 -1.62 2.66 2.40
C ALA A 12 -1.41 3.72 1.30
N ASN A 13 -2.43 4.55 1.00
CA ASN A 13 -2.26 5.68 0.10
C ASN A 13 -1.18 6.65 0.61
N TYR A 14 -1.30 7.09 1.86
CA TYR A 14 -0.37 8.08 2.42
C TYR A 14 1.08 7.60 2.38
N SER A 15 1.36 6.39 2.86
CA SER A 15 2.72 5.85 2.82
C SER A 15 3.25 5.63 1.40
N SER A 16 2.37 5.49 0.41
CA SER A 16 2.75 5.30 -1.00
C SER A 16 2.93 6.60 -1.78
N ILE A 17 2.68 7.77 -1.18
CA ILE A 17 2.78 9.08 -1.86
C ILE A 17 3.54 10.13 -1.05
N LYS A 18 3.86 9.85 0.22
CA LYS A 18 4.44 10.83 1.15
C LYS A 18 5.71 11.50 0.61
N SER A 19 6.62 10.76 -0.02
CA SER A 19 7.85 11.35 -0.59
C SER A 19 7.53 12.29 -1.75
N ALA A 20 6.58 11.93 -2.63
CA ALA A 20 6.11 12.81 -3.69
C ALA A 20 5.40 14.05 -3.13
N MET A 21 4.61 13.91 -2.06
CA MET A 21 4.01 15.09 -1.38
C MET A 21 5.09 16.05 -0.88
N ARG A 22 6.15 15.56 -0.25
CA ARG A 22 7.28 16.39 0.20
C ARG A 22 7.98 17.08 -0.97
N ALA A 23 8.23 16.35 -2.06
CA ALA A 23 8.88 16.90 -3.23
C ALA A 23 8.00 17.96 -3.92
N ILE A 24 6.69 17.77 -4.00
CA ILE A 24 5.73 18.74 -4.54
C ILE A 24 5.66 19.98 -3.66
N ASP A 25 5.57 19.81 -2.34
CA ASP A 25 5.48 20.92 -1.36
C ASP A 25 6.74 21.78 -1.35
N GLY A 26 7.92 21.16 -1.55
CA GLY A 26 9.21 21.85 -1.64
C GLY A 26 9.55 22.40 -3.02
N HIS A 27 8.73 22.14 -4.06
CA HIS A 27 9.06 22.55 -5.43
C HIS A 27 8.62 24.00 -5.73
N PRO A 28 9.50 24.88 -6.29
CA PRO A 28 9.21 26.30 -6.46
C PRO A 28 8.02 26.59 -7.39
N ASP A 29 7.72 25.71 -8.35
CA ASP A 29 6.67 25.91 -9.35
C ASP A 29 5.37 25.19 -9.02
N LEU A 30 5.31 24.43 -7.91
CA LEU A 30 4.16 23.63 -7.50
C LEU A 30 3.56 24.16 -6.19
N GLN A 31 2.26 23.90 -6.02
CA GLN A 31 1.53 24.11 -4.78
C GLN A 31 0.77 22.84 -4.42
N LEU A 32 1.11 22.23 -3.29
CA LEU A 32 0.44 21.03 -2.80
C LEU A 32 -0.92 21.37 -2.16
N GLN A 33 -1.96 20.65 -2.54
CA GLN A 33 -3.29 20.66 -1.90
C GLN A 33 -3.59 19.23 -1.42
N VAL A 34 -3.83 19.06 -0.13
CA VAL A 34 -4.10 17.74 0.47
C VAL A 34 -5.57 17.65 0.88
N VAL A 35 -6.25 16.61 0.42
CA VAL A 35 -7.60 16.27 0.86
C VAL A 35 -7.55 14.93 1.61
N ALA A 36 -7.96 14.92 2.87
CA ALA A 36 -8.06 13.69 3.64
C ALA A 36 -9.48 13.09 3.50
N SER A 37 -9.59 11.78 3.25
CA SER A 37 -10.88 11.13 3.00
C SER A 37 -10.97 9.72 3.58
N ALA A 38 -12.13 9.14 3.52
CA ALA A 38 -12.41 7.73 3.86
C ALA A 38 -11.79 7.28 5.20
N SER A 39 -11.08 6.15 5.19
CA SER A 39 -10.47 5.57 6.41
C SER A 39 -9.36 6.43 7.01
N ALA A 40 -8.77 7.36 6.25
CA ALA A 40 -7.75 8.28 6.76
C ALA A 40 -8.28 9.20 7.89
N LEU A 41 -9.61 9.42 7.97
CA LEU A 41 -10.25 10.27 8.97
C LEU A 41 -10.69 9.50 10.22
N LEU A 42 -10.73 8.17 10.20
CA LEU A 42 -11.36 7.37 11.23
C LEU A 42 -10.35 6.83 12.25
N ASP A 43 -10.71 6.93 13.53
CA ASP A 43 -9.88 6.52 14.67
C ASP A 43 -9.55 5.02 14.64
N ARG A 44 -10.54 4.18 14.32
CA ARG A 44 -10.35 2.73 14.22
C ARG A 44 -9.30 2.28 13.21
N TYR A 45 -8.96 3.14 12.22
CA TYR A 45 -7.91 2.91 11.23
C TYR A 45 -6.66 3.77 11.48
N GLY A 46 -6.51 4.31 12.71
CA GLY A 46 -5.32 5.03 13.16
C GLY A 46 -5.26 6.49 12.79
N GLN A 47 -6.42 7.12 12.42
CA GLN A 47 -6.50 8.57 12.14
C GLN A 47 -5.32 9.11 11.32
N VAL A 48 -5.10 8.59 10.13
CA VAL A 48 -3.95 8.95 9.27
C VAL A 48 -3.83 10.46 9.05
N VAL A 49 -4.95 11.19 9.13
CA VAL A 49 -4.96 12.65 9.07
C VAL A 49 -4.06 13.28 10.13
N LYS A 50 -3.96 12.70 11.33
CA LYS A 50 -3.04 13.18 12.37
C LYS A 50 -1.57 12.95 12.00
N LEU A 51 -1.26 11.85 11.29
CA LEU A 51 0.09 11.62 10.77
C LEU A 51 0.44 12.61 9.67
N ILE A 52 -0.53 12.92 8.78
CA ILE A 52 -0.38 13.94 7.74
C ILE A 52 -0.06 15.29 8.38
N GLU A 53 -0.81 15.68 9.41
CA GLU A 53 -0.61 16.92 10.16
C GLU A 53 0.73 16.93 10.93
N ALA A 54 1.11 15.83 11.56
CA ALA A 54 2.39 15.69 12.28
C ALA A 54 3.61 15.72 11.35
N ASP A 55 3.46 15.27 10.11
CA ASP A 55 4.49 15.35 9.07
C ASP A 55 4.60 16.75 8.44
N GLY A 56 3.80 17.72 8.90
CA GLY A 56 3.85 19.13 8.49
C GLY A 56 2.87 19.51 7.38
N PHE A 57 2.10 18.56 6.84
CA PHE A 57 1.10 18.86 5.81
C PHE A 57 -0.21 19.33 6.44
N LYS A 58 -0.83 20.33 5.81
CA LYS A 58 -2.13 20.85 6.26
C LYS A 58 -3.22 20.40 5.30
N PRO A 59 -4.12 19.49 5.70
CA PRO A 59 -5.27 19.13 4.87
C PRO A 59 -6.14 20.35 4.58
N ALA A 60 -6.38 20.61 3.29
CA ALA A 60 -7.23 21.70 2.80
C ALA A 60 -8.73 21.35 2.98
N ALA A 61 -9.06 20.05 2.93
CA ALA A 61 -10.42 19.57 3.14
C ALA A 61 -10.42 18.15 3.75
N LYS A 62 -11.58 17.78 4.35
CA LYS A 62 -11.87 16.46 4.93
C LYS A 62 -13.18 15.93 4.36
N VAL A 63 -13.17 14.72 3.76
CA VAL A 63 -14.32 14.10 3.10
C VAL A 63 -14.71 12.81 3.80
N TYR A 64 -15.84 12.82 4.50
CA TYR A 64 -16.39 11.68 5.22
C TYR A 64 -17.26 10.84 4.27
N MET A 65 -16.65 9.88 3.59
CA MET A 65 -17.31 9.07 2.56
C MET A 65 -17.46 7.58 2.94
N LEU A 66 -16.88 7.12 4.04
CA LEU A 66 -16.87 5.70 4.37
C LEU A 66 -18.19 5.27 5.02
N VAL A 67 -18.92 4.35 4.36
CA VAL A 67 -20.09 3.66 4.92
C VAL A 67 -19.61 2.44 5.70
N GLU A 68 -20.07 2.31 6.94
CA GLU A 68 -19.73 1.19 7.82
C GLU A 68 -20.32 -0.15 7.32
N GLY A 69 -19.66 -1.28 7.67
CA GLY A 69 -20.14 -2.62 7.38
C GLY A 69 -19.17 -3.51 6.59
N GLU A 70 -18.11 -2.94 5.98
CA GLU A 70 -17.01 -3.68 5.32
C GLU A 70 -17.47 -4.77 4.33
N THR A 71 -18.58 -4.50 3.64
CA THR A 71 -19.16 -5.38 2.62
C THR A 71 -18.90 -4.82 1.21
N PRO A 72 -19.02 -5.63 0.15
CA PRO A 72 -18.98 -5.12 -1.23
C PRO A 72 -20.00 -4.01 -1.49
N ALA A 73 -21.20 -4.12 -0.90
CA ALA A 73 -22.25 -3.10 -1.03
C ALA A 73 -21.86 -1.77 -0.38
N THR A 74 -21.26 -1.81 0.83
CA THR A 74 -20.83 -0.58 1.52
C THR A 74 -19.59 0.05 0.86
N MET A 75 -18.70 -0.74 0.23
CA MET A 75 -17.63 -0.22 -0.62
C MET A 75 -18.18 0.57 -1.81
N ALA A 76 -19.15 0.01 -2.53
CA ALA A 76 -19.78 0.67 -3.68
C ALA A 76 -20.48 1.98 -3.25
N LYS A 77 -21.22 1.96 -2.12
CA LYS A 77 -21.86 3.16 -1.56
C LYS A 77 -20.84 4.22 -1.16
N SER A 78 -19.75 3.84 -0.53
CA SER A 78 -18.66 4.75 -0.16
C SER A 78 -18.04 5.43 -1.38
N THR A 79 -17.83 4.70 -2.49
CA THR A 79 -17.41 5.30 -3.76
C THR A 79 -18.38 6.35 -4.25
N GLY A 80 -19.69 6.06 -4.20
CA GLY A 80 -20.75 7.01 -4.58
C GLY A 80 -20.75 8.28 -3.74
N LEU A 81 -20.63 8.15 -2.41
CA LEU A 81 -20.53 9.30 -1.51
C LEU A 81 -19.30 10.16 -1.81
N GLY A 82 -18.13 9.53 -2.03
CA GLY A 82 -16.93 10.27 -2.42
C GLY A 82 -17.11 11.04 -3.73
N LEU A 83 -17.81 10.45 -4.72
CA LEU A 83 -18.13 11.11 -5.97
C LEU A 83 -19.11 12.28 -5.80
N MET A 84 -19.98 12.25 -4.82
CA MET A 84 -20.89 13.37 -4.51
C MET A 84 -20.18 14.54 -3.82
N GLU A 85 -19.21 14.26 -2.95
CA GLU A 85 -18.55 15.28 -2.12
C GLU A 85 -17.35 15.95 -2.83
N LEU A 86 -16.54 15.17 -3.53
CA LEU A 86 -15.28 15.66 -4.13
C LEU A 86 -15.46 16.80 -5.16
N PRO A 87 -16.51 16.84 -6.01
CA PRO A 87 -16.68 17.94 -6.94
C PRO A 87 -16.75 19.31 -6.26
N THR A 88 -17.50 19.45 -5.17
CA THR A 88 -17.57 20.70 -4.40
C THR A 88 -16.22 21.11 -3.83
N ILE A 89 -15.42 20.14 -3.37
CA ILE A 89 -14.05 20.39 -2.88
C ILE A 89 -13.14 20.86 -4.02
N PHE A 90 -13.24 20.23 -5.20
CA PHE A 90 -12.43 20.62 -6.36
C PHE A 90 -12.82 21.99 -6.90
N GLU A 91 -14.11 22.37 -6.87
CA GLU A 91 -14.54 23.74 -7.17
C GLU A 91 -13.92 24.78 -6.23
N GLN A 92 -13.81 24.48 -4.93
CA GLN A 92 -13.23 25.37 -3.95
C GLN A 92 -11.71 25.47 -4.05
N LEU A 93 -11.02 24.34 -4.33
CA LEU A 93 -9.57 24.28 -4.40
C LEU A 93 -8.99 24.70 -5.75
N GLU A 94 -9.79 24.58 -6.81
CA GLU A 94 -9.40 24.85 -8.22
C GLU A 94 -8.04 24.22 -8.58
N PRO A 95 -7.87 22.89 -8.45
CA PRO A 95 -6.62 22.24 -8.78
C PRO A 95 -6.33 22.28 -10.28
N ASP A 96 -5.09 22.53 -10.68
CA ASP A 96 -4.64 22.42 -12.07
C ASP A 96 -4.49 20.96 -12.49
N ILE A 97 -4.22 20.05 -11.50
CA ILE A 97 -4.11 18.62 -11.71
C ILE A 97 -4.42 17.87 -10.41
N VAL A 98 -5.09 16.73 -10.55
CA VAL A 98 -5.32 15.79 -9.45
C VAL A 98 -4.36 14.62 -9.60
N LEU A 99 -3.60 14.31 -8.54
CA LEU A 99 -2.71 13.14 -8.49
C LEU A 99 -3.37 12.04 -7.67
N THR A 100 -3.67 10.92 -8.33
CA THR A 100 -4.26 9.73 -7.71
C THR A 100 -3.20 8.71 -7.32
N VAL A 101 -3.53 7.90 -6.30
CA VAL A 101 -2.62 6.92 -5.73
C VAL A 101 -3.23 5.53 -5.77
N GLY A 102 -2.66 4.65 -6.59
CA GLY A 102 -3.01 3.23 -6.60
C GLY A 102 -4.40 2.94 -7.18
N ASP A 103 -5.15 2.11 -6.50
CA ASP A 103 -6.19 1.26 -7.09
C ASP A 103 -7.39 0.98 -6.16
N ARG A 104 -7.53 1.70 -5.06
CA ARG A 104 -8.62 1.46 -4.12
C ARG A 104 -9.92 2.14 -4.56
N PHE A 105 -11.04 1.74 -3.97
CA PHE A 105 -12.37 2.27 -4.29
C PHE A 105 -12.48 3.80 -4.09
N GLU A 106 -11.80 4.38 -3.11
CA GLU A 106 -11.74 5.83 -2.91
C GLU A 106 -10.96 6.54 -4.04
N THR A 107 -10.00 5.86 -4.66
CA THR A 107 -9.28 6.36 -5.84
C THR A 107 -10.21 6.48 -7.06
N MET A 108 -11.14 5.54 -7.22
CA MET A 108 -12.15 5.60 -8.28
C MET A 108 -13.06 6.83 -8.11
N ALA A 109 -13.52 7.13 -6.90
CA ALA A 109 -14.33 8.33 -6.64
C ALA A 109 -13.57 9.61 -7.03
N THR A 110 -12.30 9.72 -6.63
CA THR A 110 -11.41 10.83 -6.98
C THR A 110 -11.25 10.96 -8.49
N THR A 111 -11.01 9.84 -9.16
CA THR A 111 -10.81 9.77 -10.62
C THR A 111 -12.02 10.24 -11.38
N LEU A 112 -13.21 9.75 -11.04
CA LEU A 112 -14.46 10.12 -11.73
C LEU A 112 -14.81 11.59 -11.47
N ALA A 113 -14.64 12.09 -10.25
CA ALA A 113 -14.87 13.51 -9.94
C ALA A 113 -13.97 14.41 -10.79
N ALA A 114 -12.66 14.14 -10.85
CA ALA A 114 -11.72 14.91 -11.65
C ALA A 114 -12.06 14.83 -13.15
N ALA A 115 -12.35 13.62 -13.67
CA ALA A 115 -12.65 13.40 -15.08
C ALA A 115 -13.90 14.16 -15.53
N TYR A 116 -15.00 14.09 -14.79
CA TYR A 116 -16.25 14.80 -15.13
C TYR A 116 -16.12 16.32 -15.03
N MET A 117 -15.22 16.82 -14.17
CA MET A 117 -14.93 18.25 -14.04
C MET A 117 -13.87 18.74 -15.03
N ASN A 118 -13.39 17.90 -15.94
CA ASN A 118 -12.32 18.21 -16.88
C ASN A 118 -11.02 18.67 -16.18
N ILE A 119 -10.74 18.14 -15.00
CA ILE A 119 -9.48 18.37 -14.30
C ILE A 119 -8.49 17.29 -14.73
N PRO A 120 -7.30 17.65 -15.23
CA PRO A 120 -6.28 16.69 -15.61
C PRO A 120 -5.93 15.74 -14.44
N LEU A 121 -5.71 14.48 -14.77
CA LEU A 121 -5.43 13.44 -13.78
C LEU A 121 -4.04 12.84 -14.01
N ALA A 122 -3.24 12.72 -12.98
CA ALA A 122 -2.04 11.93 -12.93
C ALA A 122 -2.24 10.69 -12.05
N HIS A 123 -1.65 9.56 -12.42
CA HIS A 123 -1.83 8.29 -11.73
C HIS A 123 -0.49 7.64 -11.36
N THR A 124 -0.27 7.44 -10.06
CA THR A 124 0.87 6.67 -9.56
C THR A 124 0.53 5.19 -9.41
N MET A 125 1.51 4.31 -9.66
CA MET A 125 1.39 2.85 -9.54
C MET A 125 0.31 2.23 -10.44
N GLY A 126 -0.05 2.91 -11.55
CA GLY A 126 -0.87 2.34 -12.61
C GLY A 126 -0.15 1.20 -13.33
N GLY A 127 -0.90 0.39 -14.09
CA GLY A 127 -0.36 -0.67 -14.95
C GLY A 127 0.10 -1.94 -14.23
N GLU A 128 0.14 -1.97 -12.89
CA GLU A 128 0.41 -3.20 -12.14
C GLU A 128 -0.77 -4.17 -12.22
N VAL A 129 -0.55 -5.42 -11.85
CA VAL A 129 -1.57 -6.48 -11.77
C VAL A 129 -1.74 -6.95 -10.33
N SER A 130 -2.89 -7.51 -10.01
CA SER A 130 -3.19 -8.11 -8.70
C SER A 130 -4.40 -9.04 -8.83
N GLY A 131 -4.54 -10.00 -7.91
CA GLY A 131 -5.63 -10.97 -7.91
C GLY A 131 -6.94 -10.47 -7.28
N THR A 132 -7.24 -9.17 -7.32
CA THR A 132 -8.43 -8.58 -6.68
C THR A 132 -9.17 -7.61 -7.60
N ILE A 133 -10.34 -7.11 -7.17
CA ILE A 133 -11.10 -6.04 -7.88
C ILE A 133 -10.25 -4.78 -8.09
N ASP A 134 -9.22 -4.58 -7.26
CA ASP A 134 -8.31 -3.43 -7.37
C ASP A 134 -7.61 -3.39 -8.73
N GLU A 135 -7.41 -4.53 -9.39
CA GLU A 135 -6.85 -4.56 -10.75
C GLU A 135 -7.75 -3.83 -11.75
N SER A 136 -9.05 -4.16 -11.76
CA SER A 136 -10.02 -3.50 -12.64
C SER A 136 -10.10 -2.00 -12.36
N ILE A 137 -10.11 -1.62 -11.08
CA ILE A 137 -10.10 -0.21 -10.66
C ILE A 137 -8.83 0.48 -11.16
N ARG A 138 -7.67 -0.12 -10.96
CA ARG A 138 -6.37 0.42 -11.39
C ARG A 138 -6.33 0.69 -12.90
N HIS A 139 -6.80 -0.27 -13.71
CA HIS A 139 -6.81 -0.10 -15.16
C HIS A 139 -7.84 0.93 -15.62
N ALA A 140 -9.00 1.02 -14.96
CA ALA A 140 -9.97 2.08 -15.22
C ALA A 140 -9.38 3.47 -14.88
N VAL A 141 -8.73 3.62 -13.70
CA VAL A 141 -8.04 4.88 -13.34
C VAL A 141 -6.96 5.24 -14.36
N THR A 142 -6.17 4.26 -14.83
CA THR A 142 -5.19 4.45 -15.90
C THR A 142 -5.86 5.01 -17.16
N LYS A 143 -7.04 4.51 -17.54
CA LYS A 143 -7.75 5.01 -18.74
C LYS A 143 -8.26 6.44 -18.59
N PHE A 144 -8.56 6.89 -17.39
CA PHE A 144 -8.94 8.28 -17.11
C PHE A 144 -7.73 9.22 -16.97
N ALA A 145 -6.57 8.70 -16.53
CA ALA A 145 -5.40 9.53 -16.27
C ALA A 145 -4.74 10.03 -17.55
N HIS A 146 -4.19 11.24 -17.50
CA HIS A 146 -3.49 11.93 -18.61
C HIS A 146 -1.98 11.73 -18.51
N ILE A 147 -1.46 11.55 -17.29
CA ILE A 147 -0.05 11.38 -16.98
C ILE A 147 0.07 10.13 -16.11
N HIS A 148 1.04 9.28 -16.42
CA HIS A 148 1.22 7.99 -15.77
C HIS A 148 2.59 7.87 -15.13
N PHE A 149 2.60 7.45 -13.85
CA PHE A 149 3.79 7.21 -13.06
C PHE A 149 3.86 5.74 -12.63
N PRO A 150 4.16 4.80 -13.56
CA PRO A 150 4.34 3.39 -13.21
C PRO A 150 5.54 3.21 -12.31
N ALA A 151 5.43 2.21 -11.40
CA ALA A 151 6.47 1.91 -10.44
C ALA A 151 7.55 0.96 -10.98
N CYS A 152 7.25 0.18 -12.02
CA CYS A 152 8.18 -0.79 -12.62
C CYS A 152 8.00 -0.86 -14.14
N SER A 153 8.97 -1.49 -14.82
CA SER A 153 9.01 -1.57 -16.29
C SER A 153 7.83 -2.36 -16.87
N ASP A 154 7.43 -3.45 -16.22
CA ASP A 154 6.29 -4.27 -16.65
C ASP A 154 4.96 -3.47 -16.59
N ALA A 155 4.79 -2.65 -15.56
CA ALA A 155 3.66 -1.76 -15.43
C ALA A 155 3.65 -0.66 -16.51
N ARG A 156 4.81 -0.06 -16.82
CA ARG A 156 4.96 0.90 -17.93
C ARG A 156 4.52 0.28 -19.26
N ASP A 157 5.03 -0.91 -19.57
CA ASP A 157 4.75 -1.57 -20.83
C ASP A 157 3.26 -1.95 -20.96
N ARG A 158 2.63 -2.31 -19.85
CA ARG A 158 1.18 -2.59 -19.80
C ARG A 158 0.35 -1.32 -20.02
N ILE A 159 0.74 -0.18 -19.43
CA ILE A 159 0.06 1.12 -19.67
C ILE A 159 0.11 1.47 -21.15
N VAL A 160 1.25 1.34 -21.81
CA VAL A 160 1.38 1.60 -23.25
C VAL A 160 0.50 0.63 -24.06
N LYS A 161 0.49 -0.67 -23.71
CA LYS A 161 -0.39 -1.66 -24.36
C LYS A 161 -1.88 -1.40 -24.13
N LEU A 162 -2.25 -0.70 -23.07
CA LEU A 162 -3.64 -0.23 -22.85
C LEU A 162 -4.01 0.96 -23.77
N GLY A 163 -3.11 1.41 -24.64
CA GLY A 163 -3.33 2.48 -25.61
C GLY A 163 -3.08 3.87 -25.04
N GLU A 164 -2.26 4.00 -24.00
CA GLU A 164 -1.76 5.30 -23.53
C GLU A 164 -0.51 5.70 -24.30
N ARG A 165 -0.31 7.00 -24.50
CA ARG A 165 0.82 7.54 -25.27
C ARG A 165 2.13 7.32 -24.51
N PRO A 166 3.18 6.75 -25.12
CA PRO A 166 4.45 6.50 -24.45
C PRO A 166 5.09 7.75 -23.81
N GLU A 167 4.91 8.93 -24.44
CA GLU A 167 5.42 10.20 -23.93
C GLU A 167 4.74 10.68 -22.64
N ASP A 168 3.55 10.18 -22.32
CA ASP A 168 2.81 10.50 -21.11
C ASP A 168 3.05 9.46 -19.99
N VAL A 169 3.90 8.43 -20.27
CA VAL A 169 4.21 7.33 -19.33
C VAL A 169 5.65 7.47 -18.82
N HIS A 170 5.79 7.95 -17.60
CA HIS A 170 7.08 8.23 -16.96
C HIS A 170 7.41 7.17 -15.93
N LEU A 171 8.37 6.29 -16.21
CA LEU A 171 8.85 5.28 -15.24
C LEU A 171 9.64 5.98 -14.14
N VAL A 172 9.02 6.20 -13.00
CA VAL A 172 9.60 6.96 -11.87
C VAL A 172 10.01 6.09 -10.69
N GLY A 173 9.45 4.88 -10.58
CA GLY A 173 9.52 4.06 -9.37
C GLY A 173 8.34 4.30 -8.43
N CYS A 174 8.38 3.71 -7.25
CA CYS A 174 7.35 3.83 -6.23
C CYS A 174 7.83 4.77 -5.11
N PRO A 175 7.08 5.85 -4.79
CA PRO A 175 7.46 6.77 -3.72
C PRO A 175 7.59 6.12 -2.34
N ARG A 176 7.05 4.92 -2.17
CA ARG A 176 7.22 4.14 -0.96
C ARG A 176 8.65 3.61 -0.79
N ILE A 177 9.33 3.33 -1.91
CA ILE A 177 10.75 2.92 -1.89
C ILE A 177 11.65 4.07 -1.44
N ASP A 178 11.29 5.31 -1.73
CA ASP A 178 12.02 6.49 -1.23
C ASP A 178 12.05 6.51 0.31
N LEU A 179 10.88 6.21 0.95
CA LEU A 179 10.80 6.12 2.41
C LEU A 179 11.63 4.95 2.96
N VAL A 180 11.69 3.84 2.22
CA VAL A 180 12.53 2.69 2.59
C VAL A 180 14.00 3.10 2.55
N ALA A 181 14.45 3.71 1.45
CA ALA A 181 15.82 4.19 1.30
C ALA A 181 16.20 5.16 2.43
N GLU A 182 15.36 6.17 2.70
CA GLU A 182 15.57 7.12 3.80
C GLU A 182 15.72 6.45 5.17
N VAL A 183 14.88 5.46 5.48
CA VAL A 183 14.95 4.75 6.76
C VAL A 183 16.22 3.91 6.85
N LEU A 184 16.61 3.23 5.76
CA LEU A 184 17.81 2.41 5.72
C LEU A 184 19.10 3.22 5.86
N GLU A 185 19.14 4.42 5.27
CA GLU A 185 20.27 5.36 5.40
C GLU A 185 20.40 5.92 6.83
N LYS A 186 19.25 6.23 7.46
CA LYS A 186 19.20 6.83 8.81
C LYS A 186 19.27 5.79 9.94
N ASP A 187 19.28 4.49 9.62
CA ASP A 187 19.14 3.40 10.60
C ASP A 187 20.37 3.23 11.51
N LYS A 188 20.60 4.25 12.33
CA LYS A 188 21.59 4.18 13.46
C LYS A 188 20.95 3.78 14.80
N ASN A 189 19.61 3.77 14.90
CA ASN A 189 18.92 3.77 16.21
C ASN A 189 18.16 2.48 16.54
N GLY A 190 18.19 1.46 15.70
CA GLY A 190 17.50 0.20 15.99
C GLY A 190 15.96 0.32 16.10
N ILE A 191 15.30 -0.77 16.45
CA ILE A 191 13.88 -0.79 16.81
C ILE A 191 13.81 -0.39 18.29
N GLY A 192 12.99 0.62 18.63
CA GLY A 192 12.89 1.12 20.02
C GLY A 192 12.59 0.00 21.03
N SER A 193 13.16 0.10 22.23
CA SER A 193 13.00 -0.88 23.32
C SER A 193 11.56 -1.03 23.80
N ASN A 194 10.69 -0.08 23.48
CA ASN A 194 9.28 -0.03 23.91
C ASN A 194 8.27 -0.53 22.85
N LEU A 195 8.74 -1.22 21.79
CA LEU A 195 7.84 -1.73 20.75
C LEU A 195 6.69 -2.56 21.34
N PHE A 196 6.99 -3.45 22.28
CA PHE A 196 6.02 -4.37 22.88
C PHE A 196 5.14 -3.76 23.98
N GLU A 197 5.28 -2.47 24.29
CA GLU A 197 4.33 -1.74 25.14
C GLU A 197 2.99 -1.50 24.40
N GLU A 198 3.01 -1.54 23.07
CA GLU A 198 1.84 -1.50 22.21
C GLU A 198 1.49 -2.92 21.73
N GLY A 199 0.23 -3.12 21.37
CA GLY A 199 -0.25 -4.42 20.89
C GLY A 199 -0.59 -5.41 22.01
N VAL A 200 -0.67 -6.70 21.67
CA VAL A 200 -1.05 -7.77 22.58
C VAL A 200 -0.32 -9.07 22.21
N GLY A 201 0.31 -9.72 23.17
CA GLY A 201 0.96 -11.02 22.98
C GLY A 201 2.28 -11.13 23.72
N GLY A 202 3.09 -12.12 23.36
CA GLY A 202 4.38 -12.38 23.98
C GLY A 202 5.43 -11.32 23.65
N VAL A 203 6.34 -11.11 24.59
CA VAL A 203 7.52 -10.26 24.42
C VAL A 203 8.71 -11.15 24.12
N PHE A 204 9.52 -10.83 23.14
CA PHE A 204 10.69 -11.58 22.75
C PHE A 204 11.82 -10.68 22.26
N ASP A 205 13.01 -11.25 22.20
CA ASP A 205 14.23 -10.58 21.78
C ASP A 205 14.25 -10.42 20.24
N LEU A 206 14.21 -9.17 19.75
CA LEU A 206 14.24 -8.86 18.31
C LEU A 206 15.63 -9.03 17.66
N ASP A 207 16.67 -9.27 18.44
CA ASP A 207 17.99 -9.60 17.92
C ASP A 207 18.11 -11.09 17.56
N LYS A 208 17.12 -11.91 17.97
CA LYS A 208 16.96 -13.31 17.55
C LYS A 208 16.04 -13.41 16.32
N PRO A 209 16.12 -14.50 15.55
CA PRO A 209 15.23 -14.73 14.42
C PRO A 209 13.75 -14.66 14.82
N PHE A 210 12.97 -13.87 14.08
CA PHE A 210 11.53 -13.78 14.24
C PHE A 210 10.85 -13.69 12.85
N ILE A 211 9.56 -13.98 12.81
CA ILE A 211 8.71 -13.90 11.62
C ILE A 211 7.90 -12.59 11.68
N LEU A 212 7.78 -11.91 10.55
CA LEU A 212 6.84 -10.80 10.37
C LEU A 212 5.65 -11.27 9.54
N LEU A 213 4.45 -11.32 10.13
CA LEU A 213 3.23 -11.78 9.47
C LEU A 213 2.36 -10.59 9.06
N SER A 214 2.00 -10.52 7.78
CA SER A 214 1.12 -9.49 7.22
C SER A 214 0.22 -10.09 6.14
N GLN A 215 -1.00 -10.48 6.54
CA GLN A 215 -1.99 -11.10 5.66
C GLN A 215 -3.29 -10.30 5.63
N HIS A 216 -3.86 -10.15 4.43
CA HIS A 216 -5.06 -9.37 4.15
C HIS A 216 -6.10 -10.23 3.43
N SER A 217 -7.36 -9.82 3.51
CA SER A 217 -8.43 -10.47 2.76
C SER A 217 -8.24 -10.34 1.24
N VAL A 218 -8.73 -11.35 0.53
CA VAL A 218 -8.85 -11.34 -0.93
C VAL A 218 -10.31 -11.09 -1.28
N THR A 219 -10.61 -9.94 -1.86
CA THR A 219 -12.01 -9.50 -2.08
C THR A 219 -12.78 -10.41 -3.03
N THR A 220 -12.08 -11.08 -3.94
CA THR A 220 -12.62 -12.10 -4.86
C THR A 220 -12.84 -13.47 -4.20
N GLU A 221 -12.31 -13.68 -2.99
CA GLU A 221 -12.45 -14.88 -2.17
C GLU A 221 -13.19 -14.55 -0.85
N TYR A 222 -14.22 -13.70 -0.95
CA TYR A 222 -14.98 -13.23 0.20
C TYR A 222 -15.60 -14.40 0.99
N GLY A 223 -15.40 -14.40 2.33
CA GLY A 223 -15.86 -15.45 3.24
C GLY A 223 -14.80 -16.51 3.60
N GLU A 224 -13.68 -16.57 2.85
CA GLU A 224 -12.60 -17.56 3.10
C GLU A 224 -11.54 -17.06 4.10
N GLY A 225 -11.59 -15.80 4.51
CA GLY A 225 -10.53 -15.14 5.27
C GLY A 225 -10.17 -15.85 6.58
N GLU A 226 -11.14 -16.35 7.34
CA GLU A 226 -10.89 -17.08 8.60
C GLU A 226 -10.15 -18.40 8.35
N ARG A 227 -10.54 -19.17 7.34
CA ARG A 227 -9.83 -20.41 6.95
C ARG A 227 -8.39 -20.10 6.53
N GLN A 228 -8.23 -19.12 5.65
CA GLN A 228 -6.93 -18.73 5.09
C GLN A 228 -5.94 -18.28 6.16
N ILE A 229 -6.36 -17.43 7.10
CA ILE A 229 -5.45 -16.97 8.16
C ILE A 229 -5.12 -18.08 9.16
N ASN A 230 -6.04 -19.01 9.40
CA ASN A 230 -5.79 -20.13 10.30
C ASN A 230 -4.70 -21.06 9.73
N GLU A 231 -4.66 -21.32 8.42
CA GLU A 231 -3.57 -22.07 7.79
C GLU A 231 -2.20 -21.40 8.06
N THR A 232 -2.14 -20.09 7.92
CA THR A 232 -0.91 -19.32 8.13
C THR A 232 -0.49 -19.31 9.60
N LEU A 233 -1.43 -19.05 10.52
CA LEU A 233 -1.15 -19.02 11.96
C LEU A 233 -0.72 -20.40 12.47
N ASN A 234 -1.33 -21.46 11.98
CA ASN A 234 -0.94 -22.83 12.33
C ASN A 234 0.50 -23.14 11.87
N ALA A 235 0.89 -22.72 10.65
CA ALA A 235 2.25 -22.91 10.16
C ALA A 235 3.26 -22.14 11.03
N VAL A 236 3.00 -20.87 11.31
CA VAL A 236 3.86 -20.04 12.18
C VAL A 236 3.98 -20.63 13.58
N HIS A 237 2.86 -21.11 14.14
CA HIS A 237 2.87 -21.77 15.47
C HIS A 237 3.74 -23.03 15.48
N ARG A 238 3.61 -23.91 14.48
CA ARG A 238 4.39 -25.16 14.39
C ARG A 238 5.88 -24.92 14.22
N LEU A 239 6.28 -23.86 13.54
CA LEU A 239 7.68 -23.44 13.41
C LEU A 239 8.30 -23.06 14.77
N GLY A 240 7.49 -22.68 15.76
CA GLY A 240 7.94 -22.32 17.10
C GLY A 240 8.87 -21.10 17.16
N ILE A 241 8.93 -20.31 16.08
CA ILE A 241 9.71 -19.08 15.97
C ILE A 241 8.83 -17.91 16.39
N PRO A 242 9.32 -16.96 17.21
CA PRO A 242 8.55 -15.79 17.59
C PRO A 242 8.08 -14.99 16.37
N ALA A 243 6.87 -14.40 16.44
CA ALA A 243 6.30 -13.66 15.34
C ALA A 243 5.66 -12.34 15.78
N ILE A 244 5.78 -11.34 14.91
CA ILE A 244 4.99 -10.12 14.94
C ILE A 244 3.90 -10.25 13.89
N ALA A 245 2.63 -10.19 14.28
CA ALA A 245 1.48 -10.27 13.39
C ALA A 245 0.77 -8.92 13.29
N LEU A 246 0.55 -8.45 12.06
CA LEU A 246 -0.17 -7.22 11.80
C LEU A 246 -1.64 -7.50 11.51
N TRP A 247 -2.52 -6.63 12.05
CA TRP A 247 -3.94 -6.64 11.77
C TRP A 247 -4.21 -6.36 10.28
N PRO A 248 -5.25 -6.96 9.67
CA PRO A 248 -5.55 -6.74 8.27
C PRO A 248 -5.98 -5.29 7.98
N ASN A 249 -5.85 -4.88 6.70
CA ASN A 249 -6.40 -3.62 6.22
C ASN A 249 -7.94 -3.62 6.25
N ALA A 250 -8.55 -2.45 6.11
CA ALA A 250 -10.01 -2.25 6.03
C ALA A 250 -10.56 -2.58 4.63
N ASP A 251 -10.33 -3.79 4.15
CA ASP A 251 -10.87 -4.29 2.88
C ASP A 251 -12.09 -5.18 3.15
N ALA A 252 -12.94 -5.43 2.14
CA ALA A 252 -14.04 -6.38 2.29
C ALA A 252 -13.50 -7.76 2.70
N GLY A 253 -14.10 -8.36 3.75
CA GLY A 253 -13.65 -9.64 4.33
C GLY A 253 -12.53 -9.53 5.37
N SER A 254 -12.08 -8.31 5.72
CA SER A 254 -11.06 -8.12 6.74
C SER A 254 -11.49 -8.61 8.12
N GLU A 255 -12.78 -8.55 8.43
CA GLU A 255 -13.33 -9.03 9.70
C GLU A 255 -13.19 -10.57 9.86
N ASP A 256 -13.23 -11.33 8.75
CA ASP A 256 -12.99 -12.78 8.80
C ASP A 256 -11.54 -13.09 9.20
N ILE A 257 -10.57 -12.39 8.62
CA ILE A 257 -9.16 -12.48 9.01
C ILE A 257 -9.00 -12.09 10.50
N ALA A 258 -9.58 -10.96 10.89
CA ALA A 258 -9.50 -10.46 12.26
C ALA A 258 -10.13 -11.43 13.27
N ARG A 259 -11.26 -12.07 12.91
CA ARG A 259 -11.91 -13.10 13.72
C ARG A 259 -11.04 -14.33 13.87
N GLY A 260 -10.41 -14.82 12.80
CA GLY A 260 -9.46 -15.92 12.86
C GLY A 260 -8.29 -15.61 13.79
N MET A 261 -7.69 -14.42 13.68
CA MET A 261 -6.61 -13.98 14.58
C MET A 261 -7.05 -13.92 16.04
N ARG A 262 -8.26 -13.41 16.34
CA ARG A 262 -8.79 -13.38 17.72
C ARG A 262 -9.00 -14.78 18.28
N LYS A 263 -9.66 -15.67 17.52
CA LYS A 263 -9.89 -17.05 17.92
C LYS A 263 -8.59 -17.79 18.17
N PHE A 264 -7.60 -17.63 17.28
CA PHE A 264 -6.29 -18.25 17.45
C PHE A 264 -5.65 -17.79 18.77
N ARG A 265 -5.63 -16.49 19.04
CA ARG A 265 -5.07 -15.91 20.27
C ARG A 265 -5.79 -16.43 21.54
N GLU A 266 -7.11 -16.64 21.48
CA GLU A 266 -7.91 -17.10 22.62
C GLU A 266 -7.71 -18.59 22.93
N HIS A 267 -7.37 -19.40 21.92
CA HIS A 267 -7.27 -20.85 22.04
C HIS A 267 -5.82 -21.39 22.05
N SER A 268 -4.86 -20.57 21.68
CA SER A 268 -3.45 -20.93 21.73
C SER A 268 -2.79 -20.29 22.95
N ASP A 269 -2.18 -21.12 23.80
CA ASP A 269 -1.28 -20.64 24.87
C ASP A 269 0.05 -20.06 24.31
N ASP A 270 0.05 -19.63 23.03
CA ASP A 270 1.26 -19.22 22.34
C ASP A 270 1.64 -17.79 22.66
N SER A 271 2.49 -17.66 23.70
CA SER A 271 3.14 -16.41 24.07
C SER A 271 4.17 -15.91 23.03
N LYS A 272 4.38 -16.63 21.91
CA LYS A 272 5.39 -16.29 20.92
C LYS A 272 4.91 -15.38 19.81
N ILE A 273 3.60 -15.15 19.66
CA ILE A 273 3.05 -14.22 18.67
C ILE A 273 2.59 -12.94 19.35
N HIS A 274 3.10 -11.79 18.86
CA HIS A 274 2.66 -10.48 19.29
C HIS A 274 1.87 -9.79 18.17
N PHE A 275 0.66 -9.35 18.48
CA PHE A 275 -0.29 -8.77 17.52
C PHE A 275 -0.32 -7.25 17.64
N PHE A 276 -0.10 -6.55 16.52
CA PHE A 276 -0.23 -5.10 16.41
C PHE A 276 -1.40 -4.73 15.52
N LYS A 277 -2.19 -3.74 15.91
CA LYS A 277 -3.17 -3.13 15.02
C LYS A 277 -2.49 -2.40 13.86
N ASN A 278 -1.38 -1.75 14.16
CA ASN A 278 -0.65 -0.92 13.22
C ASN A 278 0.76 -0.64 13.75
N LEU A 279 1.68 -0.34 12.85
CA LEU A 279 3.05 0.09 13.18
C LEU A 279 3.38 1.38 12.41
N PRO A 280 4.19 2.28 13.00
CA PRO A 280 4.81 3.37 12.24
C PRO A 280 5.59 2.82 11.02
N THR A 281 5.60 3.57 9.93
CA THR A 281 6.21 3.09 8.67
C THR A 281 7.70 2.80 8.84
N ASP A 282 8.43 3.63 9.54
CA ASP A 282 9.84 3.44 9.82
C ASP A 282 10.13 2.22 10.69
N VAL A 283 9.31 1.97 11.71
CA VAL A 283 9.38 0.75 12.54
C VAL A 283 9.14 -0.50 11.69
N TYR A 284 8.11 -0.46 10.83
CA TYR A 284 7.80 -1.58 9.95
C TYR A 284 8.94 -1.91 8.98
N ILE A 285 9.57 -0.88 8.37
CA ILE A 285 10.73 -1.04 7.50
C ILE A 285 11.92 -1.66 8.26
N ARG A 286 12.20 -1.20 9.48
CA ARG A 286 13.26 -1.78 10.32
C ARG A 286 12.97 -3.23 10.72
N LEU A 287 11.70 -3.57 11.00
CA LEU A 287 11.29 -4.95 11.23
C LEU A 287 11.48 -5.80 9.97
N MET A 288 11.11 -5.30 8.77
CA MET A 288 11.36 -5.99 7.51
C MET A 288 12.86 -6.23 7.27
N ARG A 289 13.72 -5.28 7.64
CA ARG A 289 15.17 -5.45 7.54
C ARG A 289 15.70 -6.52 8.49
N ARG A 290 15.07 -6.75 9.65
CA ARG A 290 15.54 -7.67 10.69
C ARG A 290 14.85 -9.02 10.67
N THR A 291 13.61 -9.09 10.24
CA THR A 291 12.86 -10.36 10.23
C THR A 291 13.61 -11.46 9.46
N ALA A 292 13.53 -12.67 9.96
CA ALA A 292 14.06 -13.85 9.27
C ALA A 292 13.21 -14.20 8.02
N CYS A 293 11.89 -13.95 8.10
CA CYS A 293 10.99 -14.14 6.97
C CYS A 293 9.73 -13.24 7.12
N LEU A 294 9.30 -12.61 6.03
CA LEU A 294 7.99 -11.96 5.93
C LEU A 294 6.99 -12.96 5.34
N VAL A 295 5.90 -13.22 6.06
CA VAL A 295 4.90 -14.23 5.72
C VAL A 295 3.54 -13.58 5.52
N GLY A 296 2.81 -13.96 4.48
CA GLY A 296 1.46 -13.47 4.18
C GLY A 296 1.30 -13.02 2.74
N ASN A 297 0.38 -12.11 2.47
CA ASN A 297 0.06 -11.64 1.12
C ASN A 297 0.13 -10.11 0.98
N SER A 298 0.91 -9.45 1.81
CA SER A 298 1.14 -8.01 1.71
C SER A 298 2.00 -7.67 0.51
N SER A 299 1.64 -6.61 -0.23
CA SER A 299 2.48 -6.09 -1.32
C SER A 299 3.84 -5.59 -0.86
N SER A 300 4.02 -5.36 0.44
CA SER A 300 5.30 -4.95 1.00
C SER A 300 6.38 -6.03 0.87
N ALA A 301 6.00 -7.32 0.87
CA ALA A 301 6.92 -8.42 0.59
C ALA A 301 7.57 -8.29 -0.80
N ILE A 302 6.77 -7.85 -1.77
CA ILE A 302 7.16 -7.75 -3.19
C ILE A 302 7.92 -6.44 -3.47
N ARG A 303 7.43 -5.31 -2.97
CA ARG A 303 8.01 -4.00 -3.28
C ARG A 303 9.18 -3.66 -2.37
N GLU A 304 8.88 -3.40 -1.10
CA GLU A 304 9.87 -3.05 -0.10
C GLU A 304 10.80 -4.23 0.19
N GLY A 305 10.24 -5.46 0.23
CA GLY A 305 10.99 -6.68 0.46
C GLY A 305 12.06 -6.95 -0.60
N ALA A 306 11.79 -6.71 -1.89
CA ALA A 306 12.80 -6.82 -2.94
C ALA A 306 13.92 -5.79 -2.76
N PHE A 307 13.58 -4.55 -2.44
CA PHE A 307 14.56 -3.49 -2.21
C PHE A 307 15.42 -3.73 -0.95
N ILE A 308 14.83 -4.26 0.11
CA ILE A 308 15.53 -4.57 1.37
C ILE A 308 16.27 -5.92 1.30
N GLY A 309 15.90 -6.81 0.38
CA GLY A 309 16.37 -8.20 0.34
C GLY A 309 15.72 -9.07 1.42
N THR A 310 14.47 -8.82 1.80
CA THR A 310 13.76 -9.56 2.86
C THR A 310 13.27 -10.90 2.34
N PRO A 311 13.69 -12.05 2.92
CA PRO A 311 13.12 -13.35 2.59
C PRO A 311 11.61 -13.33 2.83
N SER A 312 10.81 -13.76 1.87
CA SER A 312 9.37 -13.63 1.97
C SER A 312 8.62 -14.84 1.40
N VAL A 313 7.53 -15.22 2.05
CA VAL A 313 6.58 -16.23 1.56
C VAL A 313 5.26 -15.55 1.27
N ASN A 314 4.90 -15.49 -0.02
CA ASN A 314 3.63 -14.95 -0.49
C ASN A 314 2.57 -16.06 -0.50
N ILE A 315 1.42 -15.84 0.17
CA ILE A 315 0.39 -16.85 0.36
C ILE A 315 -0.87 -16.48 -0.44
N GLY A 316 -1.31 -17.41 -1.32
CA GLY A 316 -2.53 -17.26 -2.10
C GLY A 316 -2.45 -16.24 -3.22
N SER A 317 -3.61 -15.94 -3.80
CA SER A 317 -3.78 -15.28 -5.10
C SER A 317 -3.65 -13.74 -5.10
N ARG A 318 -3.65 -13.09 -3.93
CA ARG A 318 -3.74 -11.62 -3.83
C ARG A 318 -2.67 -10.87 -4.62
N GLN A 319 -1.49 -11.45 -4.77
CA GLN A 319 -0.35 -10.86 -5.47
C GLN A 319 -0.03 -11.54 -6.81
N ASP A 320 -0.99 -12.28 -7.37
CA ASP A 320 -0.79 -13.01 -8.62
C ASP A 320 -0.33 -12.11 -9.75
N MET A 321 0.54 -12.65 -10.60
CA MET A 321 1.10 -12.03 -11.80
C MET A 321 1.88 -10.73 -11.57
N ARG A 322 2.01 -10.24 -10.31
CA ARG A 322 2.81 -9.05 -10.00
C ARG A 322 4.29 -9.35 -10.20
N GLN A 323 5.03 -8.44 -10.86
CA GLN A 323 6.48 -8.52 -10.98
C GLN A 323 7.11 -8.63 -9.59
N ARG A 324 7.99 -9.61 -9.39
CA ARG A 324 8.59 -9.92 -8.08
C ARG A 324 10.05 -10.26 -8.19
N GLY A 325 10.78 -10.04 -7.08
CA GLY A 325 12.19 -10.36 -6.94
C GLY A 325 12.43 -11.82 -6.54
N HIS A 326 13.69 -12.21 -6.49
CA HIS A 326 14.12 -13.54 -6.06
C HIS A 326 13.82 -13.84 -4.58
N ASN A 327 13.50 -12.80 -3.80
CA ASN A 327 13.19 -12.90 -2.37
C ASN A 327 11.83 -13.55 -2.07
N ILE A 328 11.02 -13.90 -3.07
CA ILE A 328 9.65 -14.40 -2.93
C ILE A 328 9.55 -15.88 -3.24
N ILE A 329 8.89 -16.64 -2.34
CA ILE A 329 8.35 -17.98 -2.63
C ILE A 329 6.83 -17.89 -2.54
N ASP A 330 6.13 -18.31 -3.60
CA ASP A 330 4.66 -18.37 -3.64
C ASP A 330 4.18 -19.74 -3.16
N VAL A 331 3.14 -19.73 -2.31
CA VAL A 331 2.47 -20.94 -1.82
C VAL A 331 0.97 -20.72 -1.72
N ASP A 332 0.21 -21.83 -1.78
CA ASP A 332 -1.22 -21.80 -1.48
C ASP A 332 -1.51 -21.75 0.02
N HIS A 333 -2.78 -21.54 0.39
CA HIS A 333 -3.27 -21.62 1.77
C HIS A 333 -3.24 -23.05 2.30
N ASN A 334 -2.04 -23.55 2.59
CA ASN A 334 -1.78 -24.89 3.13
C ASN A 334 -0.69 -24.82 4.19
N THR A 335 -1.01 -25.23 5.41
CA THR A 335 -0.11 -25.15 6.57
C THR A 335 1.25 -25.78 6.30
N ALA A 336 1.33 -26.97 5.72
CA ALA A 336 2.60 -27.67 5.48
C ALA A 336 3.45 -26.97 4.41
N ALA A 337 2.83 -26.52 3.30
CA ALA A 337 3.53 -25.81 2.24
C ALA A 337 4.08 -24.47 2.75
N ILE A 338 3.34 -23.76 3.60
CA ILE A 338 3.78 -22.51 4.23
C ILE A 338 4.98 -22.77 5.15
N GLU A 339 4.89 -23.83 6.00
CA GLU A 339 5.95 -24.22 6.93
C GLU A 339 7.26 -24.58 6.21
N ASP A 340 7.17 -25.36 5.13
CA ASP A 340 8.32 -25.73 4.31
C ASP A 340 8.95 -24.52 3.61
N ALA A 341 8.14 -23.63 3.02
CA ALA A 341 8.61 -22.42 2.35
C ALA A 341 9.28 -21.43 3.33
N VAL A 342 8.69 -21.22 4.51
CA VAL A 342 9.27 -20.37 5.54
C VAL A 342 10.61 -20.93 6.03
N SER A 343 10.67 -22.24 6.28
CA SER A 343 11.92 -22.91 6.69
C SER A 343 13.01 -22.77 5.64
N HIS A 344 12.65 -22.88 4.35
CA HIS A 344 13.57 -22.66 3.24
C HIS A 344 14.10 -21.22 3.23
N GLN A 345 13.22 -20.23 3.33
CA GLN A 345 13.57 -18.81 3.34
C GLN A 345 14.47 -18.42 4.51
N ILE A 346 14.17 -18.94 5.71
CA ILE A 346 15.00 -18.71 6.89
C ILE A 346 16.42 -19.31 6.71
N LYS A 347 16.51 -20.50 6.12
CA LYS A 347 17.79 -21.15 5.84
C LYS A 347 18.59 -20.41 4.74
N HIS A 348 17.92 -19.87 3.73
CA HIS A 348 18.56 -19.07 2.68
C HIS A 348 19.15 -17.78 3.27
N GLY A 349 18.40 -17.10 4.14
CA GLY A 349 18.79 -15.80 4.68
C GLY A 349 18.50 -14.64 3.72
N ARG A 350 19.16 -13.50 3.92
CA ARG A 350 18.97 -12.29 3.15
C ARG A 350 19.32 -12.44 1.67
N TYR A 351 18.51 -11.77 0.84
CA TYR A 351 18.75 -11.62 -0.60
C TYR A 351 19.49 -10.31 -0.90
N GLU A 352 20.08 -10.22 -2.08
CA GLU A 352 20.58 -8.96 -2.60
C GLU A 352 19.41 -8.00 -2.90
N THR A 353 19.71 -6.70 -2.86
CA THR A 353 18.73 -5.65 -3.18
C THR A 353 18.36 -5.70 -4.66
N GLU A 354 17.07 -5.76 -4.95
CA GLU A 354 16.55 -5.65 -6.32
C GLU A 354 15.65 -4.41 -6.44
N PRO A 355 16.08 -3.35 -7.15
CA PRO A 355 15.33 -2.09 -7.25
C PRO A 355 14.21 -2.14 -8.30
N ILE A 356 13.45 -3.22 -8.35
CA ILE A 356 12.36 -3.45 -9.32
C ILE A 356 11.34 -2.31 -9.30
N TYR A 357 11.02 -1.82 -8.10
CA TYR A 357 10.01 -0.80 -7.86
C TYR A 357 10.60 0.60 -7.59
N GLY A 358 11.87 0.84 -7.93
CA GLY A 358 12.51 2.13 -7.81
C GLY A 358 13.80 2.11 -6.98
N ASP A 359 14.49 3.23 -7.01
CA ASP A 359 15.83 3.43 -6.45
C ASP A 359 15.86 4.47 -5.31
N GLY A 360 14.70 4.95 -4.85
CA GLY A 360 14.60 5.91 -3.75
C GLY A 360 14.40 7.37 -4.17
N HIS A 361 14.16 7.65 -5.45
CA HIS A 361 14.01 9.02 -5.99
C HIS A 361 12.71 9.25 -6.77
N ALA A 362 11.68 8.44 -6.53
CA ALA A 362 10.43 8.52 -7.27
C ALA A 362 9.69 9.84 -7.01
N GLY A 363 9.66 10.32 -5.78
CA GLY A 363 8.96 11.55 -5.41
C GLY A 363 9.50 12.78 -6.12
N GLU A 364 10.83 12.93 -6.21
CA GLU A 364 11.49 14.01 -6.93
C GLU A 364 11.14 13.98 -8.42
N ARG A 365 11.22 12.81 -9.05
CA ARG A 365 10.87 12.62 -10.46
C ARG A 365 9.41 12.94 -10.75
N ILE A 366 8.49 12.61 -9.83
CA ILE A 366 7.06 12.97 -9.96
C ILE A 366 6.90 14.48 -9.90
N ALA A 367 7.49 15.17 -8.92
CA ALA A 367 7.38 16.62 -8.78
C ALA A 367 7.97 17.35 -10.00
N ASP A 368 9.17 16.97 -10.43
CA ASP A 368 9.82 17.52 -11.63
C ASP A 368 8.97 17.32 -12.89
N THR A 369 8.38 16.15 -13.08
CA THR A 369 7.51 15.89 -14.22
C THR A 369 6.25 16.74 -14.14
N LEU A 370 5.57 16.78 -13.00
CA LEU A 370 4.36 17.57 -12.80
C LEU A 370 4.59 19.09 -13.00
N SER A 371 5.78 19.59 -12.70
CA SER A 371 6.11 21.00 -12.92
C SER A 371 6.20 21.39 -14.40
N ARG A 372 6.65 20.47 -15.27
CA ARG A 372 7.00 20.72 -16.68
C ARG A 372 6.04 20.10 -17.68
N CYS A 373 5.31 19.02 -17.32
CA CYS A 373 4.45 18.33 -18.25
C CYS A 373 3.32 19.20 -18.77
N SER A 374 2.93 18.92 -20.02
CA SER A 374 1.72 19.42 -20.64
C SER A 374 0.82 18.22 -20.95
N TRP A 375 -0.46 18.45 -21.02
CA TRP A 375 -1.44 17.42 -21.34
C TRP A 375 -2.47 17.89 -22.34
N ARG A 376 -3.10 16.95 -23.02
CA ARG A 376 -4.28 17.19 -23.81
C ARG A 376 -5.49 16.75 -23.00
N LEU A 377 -6.45 17.64 -22.79
CA LEU A 377 -7.64 17.32 -22.00
C LEU A 377 -8.44 16.17 -22.65
N GLN A 378 -8.62 16.21 -23.98
CA GLN A 378 -9.25 15.12 -24.71
C GLN A 378 -8.25 13.99 -24.96
N LYS A 379 -8.46 12.87 -24.28
CA LYS A 379 -7.68 11.65 -24.50
C LYS A 379 -8.10 10.91 -25.76
N GLN A 380 -7.15 10.27 -26.41
CA GLN A 380 -7.36 9.39 -27.56
C GLN A 380 -6.60 8.08 -27.31
N ILE A 381 -7.20 6.96 -27.69
CA ILE A 381 -6.50 5.66 -27.70
C ILE A 381 -5.46 5.68 -28.81
N THR A 382 -4.25 5.21 -28.49
CA THR A 382 -3.16 5.02 -29.43
C THR A 382 -2.87 3.53 -29.58
N TYR A 383 -2.84 3.05 -30.81
CA TYR A 383 -2.46 1.68 -31.16
C TYR A 383 -1.17 1.69 -31.96
#